data_6cf604eb6ad10a4e46f154f61a2ec9e6
#
_entry.id   6cf604eb6ad10a4e46f154f61a2ec9e6
#
_cell.length_a   1.000
_cell.length_b   1.000
_cell.length_c   1.000
_cell.angle_alpha   90.00
_cell.angle_beta   90.00
_cell.angle_gamma   90.00
#
_symmetry.space_group_name_H-M   'P 1'
#
loop_
_entity.id
_entity.type
_entity.pdbx_description
1 polymer ?
#
loop_
_entity_poly.entity_id
_entity_poly.type
_entity_poly.pdbx_seq_one_letter_code
_entity_poly.pdbx_strand_id
1 'polypeptide(L)'
;MQIIIHDRHEAFKDVTKGLLSLSCRILGSNSLVQGALPAILKNTPQKFYDELVETLHQHALLAFKILKEIQGLKPIMPMGAMYLMCGIKIQNFPDYPNELEFVQDLVAEQSVFCLPGRCFNIENYMRIVLTVPREMIIEACERIKEFCDKHFVSDEELICRQFTQM
;
A
#
# COMPACT_ATOMS: atom_id res chain seq x y z
N MET A 1 3.65 -20.03 5.35
CA MET A 1 4.97 -19.37 5.17
C MET A 1 6.04 -20.43 5.42
N GLN A 2 7.04 -20.52 4.57
CA GLN A 2 8.20 -21.42 4.75
C GLN A 2 9.44 -20.53 4.92
N ILE A 3 10.26 -20.80 5.93
CA ILE A 3 11.53 -20.12 6.17
C ILE A 3 12.63 -21.15 6.00
N ILE A 4 13.58 -20.89 5.10
CA ILE A 4 14.75 -21.76 4.86
C ILE A 4 15.98 -20.97 5.32
N ILE A 5 16.70 -21.54 6.29
CA ILE A 5 17.94 -20.96 6.80
C ILE A 5 19.10 -21.82 6.32
N HIS A 6 20.00 -21.24 5.54
CA HIS A 6 21.25 -21.86 5.12
C HIS A 6 22.40 -21.31 5.97
N ASP A 7 22.73 -22.01 7.05
CA ASP A 7 23.73 -21.57 8.04
C ASP A 7 24.91 -22.57 8.08
N ARG A 8 25.91 -22.34 7.23
CA ARG A 8 27.11 -23.21 7.15
C ARG A 8 28.06 -23.02 8.32
N HIS A 9 27.99 -21.93 9.04
CA HIS A 9 28.95 -21.53 10.07
C HIS A 9 28.31 -21.36 11.45
N GLU A 10 27.06 -21.83 11.64
CA GLU A 10 26.28 -21.68 12.86
C GLU A 10 26.12 -20.22 13.34
N ALA A 11 26.31 -19.24 12.45
CA ALA A 11 26.19 -17.81 12.77
C ALA A 11 24.77 -17.40 13.17
N PHE A 12 23.76 -18.16 12.71
CA PHE A 12 22.34 -17.90 12.96
C PHE A 12 21.71 -18.91 13.94
N LYS A 13 22.51 -19.59 14.77
CA LYS A 13 22.03 -20.62 15.69
C LYS A 13 20.94 -20.11 16.65
N ASP A 14 21.12 -18.91 17.23
CA ASP A 14 20.15 -18.31 18.14
C ASP A 14 18.89 -17.83 17.40
N VAL A 15 19.04 -17.33 16.16
CA VAL A 15 17.90 -16.98 15.30
C VAL A 15 17.09 -18.23 14.97
N THR A 16 17.74 -19.31 14.59
CA THR A 16 17.07 -20.59 14.30
C THR A 16 16.31 -21.12 15.54
N LYS A 17 16.93 -21.06 16.72
CA LYS A 17 16.30 -21.43 17.98
C LYS A 17 15.09 -20.55 18.31
N GLY A 18 15.23 -19.24 18.10
CA GLY A 18 14.13 -18.28 18.29
C GLY A 18 12.95 -18.56 17.36
N LEU A 19 13.22 -18.82 16.07
CA LEU A 19 12.20 -19.16 15.08
C LEU A 19 11.50 -20.49 15.39
N LEU A 20 12.24 -21.50 15.84
CA LEU A 20 11.66 -22.77 16.30
C LEU A 20 10.74 -22.55 17.51
N SER A 21 11.15 -21.72 18.48
CA SER A 21 10.32 -21.39 19.64
C SER A 21 9.04 -20.63 19.25
N LEU A 22 9.13 -19.72 18.28
CA LEU A 22 7.97 -19.03 17.73
C LEU A 22 7.04 -19.96 16.95
N SER A 23 7.60 -20.94 16.21
CA SER A 23 6.79 -21.90 15.45
C SER A 23 5.94 -22.80 16.35
N CYS A 24 6.37 -23.03 17.60
CA CYS A 24 5.59 -23.78 18.58
C CYS A 24 4.29 -23.08 19.02
N ARG A 25 4.13 -21.78 18.78
CA ARG A 25 2.88 -21.06 19.05
C ARG A 25 1.81 -21.31 17.99
N ILE A 26 2.21 -21.66 16.78
CA ILE A 26 1.33 -22.02 15.67
C ILE A 26 1.73 -23.42 15.24
N LEU A 27 1.05 -24.43 15.79
CA LEU A 27 1.37 -25.85 15.61
C LEU A 27 1.25 -26.33 14.16
N GLY A 28 0.61 -25.56 13.30
CA GLY A 28 0.49 -25.84 11.87
C GLY A 28 -0.75 -25.19 11.26
N SER A 29 -0.87 -25.31 9.95
CA SER A 29 -2.05 -24.85 9.22
C SER A 29 -3.24 -25.79 9.52
N ASN A 30 -4.46 -25.24 9.47
CA ASN A 30 -5.68 -26.01 9.67
C ASN A 30 -5.75 -27.19 8.68
N SER A 31 -5.91 -28.41 9.20
CA SER A 31 -5.87 -29.65 8.39
C SER A 31 -7.05 -29.76 7.41
N LEU A 32 -8.21 -29.20 7.72
CA LEU A 32 -9.35 -29.15 6.80
C LEU A 32 -9.02 -28.28 5.59
N VAL A 33 -8.41 -27.11 5.83
CA VAL A 33 -7.99 -26.22 4.74
C VAL A 33 -6.89 -26.87 3.90
N GLN A 34 -5.92 -27.51 4.53
CA GLN A 34 -4.87 -28.24 3.81
C GLN A 34 -5.44 -29.37 2.95
N GLY A 35 -6.41 -30.13 3.49
CA GLY A 35 -7.09 -31.20 2.76
C GLY A 35 -7.92 -30.68 1.57
N ALA A 36 -8.52 -29.48 1.69
CA ALA A 36 -9.30 -28.87 0.62
C ALA A 36 -8.43 -28.17 -0.46
N LEU A 37 -7.22 -27.75 -0.11
CA LEU A 37 -6.37 -26.95 -1.00
C LEU A 37 -6.11 -27.56 -2.39
N PRO A 38 -5.77 -28.87 -2.52
CA PRO A 38 -5.58 -29.48 -3.82
C PRO A 38 -6.84 -29.44 -4.70
N ALA A 39 -8.01 -29.64 -4.09
CA ALA A 39 -9.29 -29.56 -4.80
C ALA A 39 -9.62 -28.12 -5.23
N ILE A 40 -9.37 -27.14 -4.38
CA ILE A 40 -9.54 -25.72 -4.69
C ILE A 40 -8.66 -25.33 -5.87
N LEU A 41 -7.36 -25.65 -5.83
CA LEU A 41 -6.42 -25.29 -6.88
C LEU A 41 -6.75 -25.97 -8.21
N LYS A 42 -7.26 -27.22 -8.18
CA LYS A 42 -7.59 -27.98 -9.39
C LYS A 42 -8.93 -27.58 -10.00
N ASN A 43 -9.92 -27.26 -9.16
CA ASN A 43 -11.31 -27.12 -9.60
C ASN A 43 -11.80 -25.66 -9.70
N THR A 44 -11.01 -24.69 -9.21
CA THR A 44 -11.37 -23.27 -9.39
C THR A 44 -11.31 -22.94 -10.88
N PRO A 45 -12.44 -22.54 -11.50
CA PRO A 45 -12.47 -22.29 -12.94
C PRO A 45 -11.63 -21.07 -13.31
N GLN A 46 -10.98 -21.09 -14.48
CA GLN A 46 -10.18 -19.98 -14.99
C GLN A 46 -10.98 -18.68 -15.04
N LYS A 47 -12.26 -18.75 -15.37
CA LYS A 47 -13.18 -17.61 -15.37
C LYS A 47 -13.17 -16.79 -14.08
N PHE A 48 -13.04 -17.45 -12.91
CA PHE A 48 -12.95 -16.74 -11.62
C PHE A 48 -11.73 -15.82 -11.55
N TYR A 49 -10.59 -16.31 -12.04
CA TYR A 49 -9.37 -15.51 -12.07
C TYR A 49 -9.42 -14.39 -13.11
N ASP A 50 -10.00 -14.67 -14.26
CA ASP A 50 -10.13 -13.69 -15.35
C ASP A 50 -11.06 -12.53 -14.91
N GLU A 51 -12.18 -12.83 -14.27
CA GLU A 51 -13.11 -11.81 -13.72
C GLU A 51 -12.46 -10.98 -12.60
N LEU A 52 -11.67 -11.63 -11.73
CA LEU A 52 -10.95 -10.92 -10.67
C LEU A 52 -9.89 -9.97 -11.25
N VAL A 53 -9.09 -10.44 -12.20
CA VAL A 53 -8.05 -9.63 -12.84
C VAL A 53 -8.66 -8.46 -13.59
N GLU A 54 -9.75 -8.69 -14.34
CA GLU A 54 -10.44 -7.61 -15.06
C GLU A 54 -11.01 -6.57 -14.09
N THR A 55 -11.63 -6.99 -12.99
CA THR A 55 -12.15 -6.08 -11.96
C THR A 55 -11.02 -5.21 -11.38
N LEU A 56 -9.90 -5.83 -11.01
CA LEU A 56 -8.75 -5.11 -10.47
C LEU A 56 -8.14 -4.16 -11.50
N HIS A 57 -8.11 -4.54 -12.77
CA HIS A 57 -7.62 -3.69 -13.85
C HIS A 57 -8.49 -2.44 -14.02
N GLN A 58 -9.82 -2.60 -14.02
CA GLN A 58 -10.75 -1.47 -14.10
C GLN A 58 -10.64 -0.55 -12.88
N HIS A 59 -10.46 -1.11 -11.69
CA HIS A 59 -10.23 -0.34 -10.46
C HIS A 59 -8.91 0.43 -10.50
N ALA A 60 -7.86 -0.19 -11.02
CA ALA A 60 -6.55 0.45 -11.19
C ALA A 60 -6.61 1.63 -12.17
N LEU A 61 -7.26 1.45 -13.33
CA LEU A 61 -7.45 2.51 -14.31
C LEU A 61 -8.23 3.69 -13.72
N LEU A 62 -9.29 3.40 -12.98
CA LEU A 62 -10.14 4.42 -12.34
C LEU A 62 -9.34 5.22 -11.29
N ALA A 63 -8.72 4.53 -10.34
CA ALA A 63 -7.92 5.17 -9.29
C ALA A 63 -6.75 5.97 -9.87
N PHE A 64 -6.02 5.39 -10.83
CA PHE A 64 -4.91 6.08 -11.51
C PHE A 64 -5.38 7.37 -12.19
N LYS A 65 -6.50 7.32 -12.91
CA LYS A 65 -7.05 8.49 -13.61
C LYS A 65 -7.40 9.62 -12.65
N ILE A 66 -8.02 9.31 -11.52
CA ILE A 66 -8.41 10.34 -10.53
C ILE A 66 -7.17 10.88 -9.81
N LEU A 67 -6.33 9.98 -9.28
CA LEU A 67 -5.15 10.38 -8.50
C LEU A 67 -4.11 11.17 -9.30
N LYS A 68 -4.02 10.93 -10.62
CA LYS A 68 -3.11 11.65 -11.50
C LYS A 68 -3.41 13.15 -11.60
N GLU A 69 -4.67 13.53 -11.45
CA GLU A 69 -5.10 14.93 -11.51
C GLU A 69 -4.91 15.66 -10.17
N ILE A 70 -4.53 14.96 -9.10
CA ILE A 70 -4.33 15.55 -7.78
C ILE A 70 -2.92 16.14 -7.69
N GLN A 71 -2.83 17.44 -7.38
CA GLN A 71 -1.55 18.11 -7.21
C GLN A 71 -0.75 17.50 -6.05
N GLY A 72 0.54 17.33 -6.26
CA GLY A 72 1.42 16.73 -5.26
C GLY A 72 1.45 15.20 -5.26
N LEU A 73 0.58 14.53 -6.03
CA LEU A 73 0.57 13.07 -6.14
C LEU A 73 1.14 12.59 -7.48
N LYS A 74 1.74 11.39 -7.45
CA LYS A 74 2.29 10.71 -8.63
C LYS A 74 1.95 9.22 -8.58
N PRO A 75 0.72 8.82 -8.98
CA PRO A 75 0.36 7.42 -9.02
C PRO A 75 1.17 6.67 -10.06
N ILE A 76 1.50 5.40 -9.76
CA ILE A 76 2.15 4.47 -10.67
C ILE A 76 1.10 3.47 -11.14
N MET A 77 0.89 3.36 -12.46
CA MET A 77 -0.04 2.38 -13.01
C MET A 77 0.46 0.96 -12.69
N PRO A 78 -0.30 0.16 -11.95
CA PRO A 78 0.14 -1.17 -11.58
C PRO A 78 0.11 -2.12 -12.80
N MET A 79 1.16 -2.95 -12.92
CA MET A 79 1.27 -4.00 -13.92
C MET A 79 0.74 -5.34 -13.39
N GLY A 80 0.27 -5.38 -12.16
CA GLY A 80 -0.25 -6.56 -11.48
C GLY A 80 -0.52 -6.28 -10.01
N ALA A 81 -0.80 -7.33 -9.24
CA ALA A 81 -1.19 -7.27 -7.83
C ALA A 81 -2.55 -6.56 -7.60
N MET A 82 -2.87 -6.31 -6.35
CA MET A 82 -4.18 -5.79 -5.92
C MET A 82 -4.08 -4.41 -5.28
N TYR A 83 -3.03 -3.66 -5.59
CA TYR A 83 -2.78 -2.34 -5.02
C TYR A 83 -2.07 -1.42 -6.02
N LEU A 84 -2.18 -0.12 -5.77
CA LEU A 84 -1.51 0.93 -6.51
C LEU A 84 -0.54 1.66 -5.58
N MET A 85 0.67 1.92 -6.07
CA MET A 85 1.64 2.79 -5.40
C MET A 85 1.45 4.22 -5.89
N CYS A 86 1.39 5.16 -4.97
CA CYS A 86 1.27 6.58 -5.27
C CYS A 86 2.40 7.35 -4.60
N GLY A 87 3.24 8.01 -5.39
CA GLY A 87 4.27 8.91 -4.91
C GLY A 87 3.65 10.20 -4.36
N ILE A 88 4.24 10.73 -3.30
CA ILE A 88 3.87 11.99 -2.65
C ILE A 88 5.03 12.96 -2.82
N LYS A 89 4.80 14.10 -3.42
CA LYS A 89 5.77 15.20 -3.46
C LYS A 89 5.79 15.89 -2.08
N ILE A 90 6.43 15.25 -1.11
CA ILE A 90 6.35 15.66 0.30
C ILE A 90 6.78 17.12 0.51
N GLN A 91 7.69 17.64 -0.29
CA GLN A 91 8.10 19.05 -0.24
C GLN A 91 6.96 20.04 -0.48
N ASN A 92 5.90 19.64 -1.17
CA ASN A 92 4.71 20.45 -1.41
C ASN A 92 3.65 20.31 -0.32
N PHE A 93 3.94 19.56 0.72
CA PHE A 93 3.11 19.37 1.91
C PHE A 93 3.92 19.74 3.17
N PRO A 94 4.20 21.05 3.40
CA PRO A 94 5.13 21.50 4.43
C PRO A 94 4.70 21.16 5.86
N ASP A 95 3.44 20.84 6.08
CA ASP A 95 2.92 20.40 7.37
C ASP A 95 3.40 18.97 7.73
N TYR A 96 3.94 18.23 6.77
CA TYR A 96 4.33 16.83 6.93
C TYR A 96 5.81 16.61 6.64
N PRO A 97 6.62 16.20 7.63
CA PRO A 97 8.05 15.93 7.42
C PRO A 97 8.31 14.65 6.61
N ASN A 98 7.33 13.76 6.52
CA ASN A 98 7.45 12.48 5.81
C ASN A 98 6.07 11.87 5.49
N GLU A 99 6.06 10.81 4.67
CA GLU A 99 4.85 10.14 4.23
C GLU A 99 4.10 9.40 5.35
N LEU A 100 4.74 9.08 6.48
CA LEU A 100 4.04 8.44 7.59
C LEU A 100 3.06 9.40 8.24
N GLU A 101 3.52 10.61 8.57
CA GLU A 101 2.67 11.63 9.18
C GLU A 101 1.57 12.09 8.22
N PHE A 102 1.90 12.25 6.93
CA PHE A 102 0.91 12.49 5.89
C PHE A 102 -0.21 11.44 5.87
N VAL A 103 0.14 10.13 5.89
CA VAL A 103 -0.85 9.05 5.88
C VAL A 103 -1.62 8.97 7.21
N GLN A 104 -0.99 9.27 8.34
CA GLN A 104 -1.66 9.29 9.65
C GLN A 104 -2.75 10.37 9.69
N ASP A 105 -2.45 11.57 9.22
CA ASP A 105 -3.41 12.66 9.19
C ASP A 105 -4.48 12.45 8.11
N LEU A 106 -4.14 11.83 6.97
CA LEU A 106 -5.14 11.40 6.00
C LEU A 106 -6.17 10.44 6.62
N VAL A 107 -5.75 9.53 7.48
CA VAL A 107 -6.65 8.66 8.25
C VAL A 107 -7.48 9.47 9.24
N ALA A 108 -6.85 10.38 9.97
CA ALA A 108 -7.51 11.16 11.01
C ALA A 108 -8.56 12.13 10.44
N GLU A 109 -8.25 12.83 9.34
CA GLU A 109 -9.13 13.82 8.75
C GLU A 109 -10.18 13.22 7.79
N GLN A 110 -9.77 12.24 6.99
CA GLN A 110 -10.58 11.72 5.88
C GLN A 110 -11.03 10.26 6.06
N SER A 111 -10.57 9.57 7.11
CA SER A 111 -10.85 8.15 7.34
C SER A 111 -10.43 7.24 6.16
N VAL A 112 -9.42 7.65 5.39
CA VAL A 112 -8.86 6.87 4.29
C VAL A 112 -7.56 6.22 4.73
N PHE A 113 -7.56 4.90 4.81
CA PHE A 113 -6.40 4.13 5.22
C PHE A 113 -5.52 3.75 4.02
N CYS A 114 -4.30 4.26 4.02
CA CYS A 114 -3.23 3.88 3.10
C CYS A 114 -2.03 3.32 3.88
N LEU A 115 -1.21 2.48 3.26
CA LEU A 115 0.04 2.06 3.89
C LEU A 115 1.18 2.98 3.47
N PRO A 116 1.96 3.56 4.40
CA PRO A 116 3.10 4.38 4.06
C PRO A 116 4.20 3.55 3.40
N GLY A 117 4.90 4.14 2.44
CA GLY A 117 5.91 3.46 1.63
C GLY A 117 7.11 2.94 2.41
N ARG A 118 7.42 3.54 3.56
CA ARG A 118 8.48 3.05 4.47
C ARG A 118 8.27 1.61 4.95
N CYS A 119 7.03 1.11 5.00
CA CYS A 119 6.75 -0.31 5.27
C CYS A 119 7.38 -1.24 4.22
N PHE A 120 7.79 -0.70 3.08
CA PHE A 120 8.38 -1.40 1.94
C PHE A 120 9.78 -0.86 1.58
N ASN A 121 10.40 -0.03 2.45
CA ASN A 121 11.65 0.69 2.20
C ASN A 121 11.58 1.61 0.96
N ILE A 122 10.43 2.23 0.71
CA ILE A 122 10.20 3.18 -0.38
C ILE A 122 9.66 4.47 0.24
N GLU A 123 10.52 5.44 0.46
CA GLU A 123 10.14 6.73 1.05
C GLU A 123 9.29 7.57 0.10
N ASN A 124 8.45 8.43 0.67
CA ASN A 124 7.58 9.35 -0.04
C ASN A 124 6.56 8.68 -0.98
N TYR A 125 6.10 7.49 -0.60
CA TYR A 125 5.03 6.77 -1.27
C TYR A 125 3.94 6.34 -0.28
N MET A 126 2.74 6.14 -0.81
CA MET A 126 1.66 5.42 -0.12
C MET A 126 1.12 4.31 -1.02
N ARG A 127 0.63 3.24 -0.40
CA ARG A 127 0.02 2.10 -1.07
C ARG A 127 -1.48 2.09 -0.84
N ILE A 128 -2.22 2.08 -1.92
CA ILE A 128 -3.69 2.08 -1.96
C ILE A 128 -4.16 0.70 -2.41
N VAL A 129 -5.10 0.09 -1.68
CA VAL A 129 -5.67 -1.22 -2.00
C VAL A 129 -6.83 -1.05 -2.99
N LEU A 130 -6.90 -1.94 -3.99
CA LEU A 130 -7.87 -1.89 -5.08
C LEU A 130 -8.97 -2.97 -4.99
N THR A 131 -8.97 -3.79 -3.92
CA THR A 131 -9.92 -4.92 -3.74
C THR A 131 -11.22 -4.51 -3.05
N VAL A 132 -11.47 -3.22 -2.92
CA VAL A 132 -12.73 -2.68 -2.38
C VAL A 132 -13.74 -2.41 -3.51
N PRO A 133 -15.05 -2.27 -3.20
CA PRO A 133 -16.04 -1.88 -4.20
C PRO A 133 -15.67 -0.61 -4.94
N ARG A 134 -16.10 -0.51 -6.20
CA ARG A 134 -15.77 0.61 -7.10
C ARG A 134 -16.14 1.97 -6.51
N GLU A 135 -17.28 2.05 -5.87
CA GLU A 135 -17.82 3.26 -5.24
C GLU A 135 -16.90 3.75 -4.10
N MET A 136 -16.35 2.80 -3.32
CA MET A 136 -15.40 3.12 -2.25
C MET A 136 -14.05 3.63 -2.80
N ILE A 137 -13.63 3.17 -3.99
CA ILE A 137 -12.43 3.69 -4.64
C ILE A 137 -12.63 5.14 -5.05
N ILE A 138 -13.79 5.44 -5.64
CA ILE A 138 -14.13 6.82 -6.04
C ILE A 138 -14.15 7.73 -4.81
N GLU A 139 -14.88 7.33 -3.78
CA GLU A 139 -14.98 8.09 -2.53
C GLU A 139 -13.61 8.29 -1.86
N ALA A 140 -12.80 7.24 -1.79
CA ALA A 140 -11.44 7.35 -1.24
C ALA A 140 -10.57 8.32 -2.04
N CYS A 141 -10.62 8.27 -3.37
CA CYS A 141 -9.87 9.21 -4.21
C CYS A 141 -10.36 10.66 -4.07
N GLU A 142 -11.67 10.89 -3.92
CA GLU A 142 -12.24 12.21 -3.66
C GLU A 142 -11.78 12.77 -2.31
N ARG A 143 -11.82 11.96 -1.26
CA ARG A 143 -11.33 12.33 0.07
C ARG A 143 -9.83 12.60 0.09
N ILE A 144 -9.03 11.79 -0.63
CA ILE A 144 -7.59 12.06 -0.82
C ILE A 144 -7.40 13.40 -1.53
N LYS A 145 -8.23 13.70 -2.53
CA LYS A 145 -8.18 15.00 -3.23
C LYS A 145 -8.46 16.16 -2.30
N GLU A 146 -9.54 16.11 -1.52
CA GLU A 146 -9.89 17.14 -0.53
C GLU A 146 -8.75 17.37 0.48
N PHE A 147 -8.15 16.29 0.96
CA PHE A 147 -6.99 16.38 1.87
C PHE A 147 -5.79 17.04 1.19
N CYS A 148 -5.45 16.61 -0.03
CA CYS A 148 -4.35 17.21 -0.77
C CYS A 148 -4.62 18.69 -1.09
N ASP A 149 -5.81 19.03 -1.55
CA ASP A 149 -6.17 20.44 -1.87
C ASP A 149 -6.07 21.35 -0.65
N LYS A 150 -6.32 20.83 0.56
CA LYS A 150 -6.21 21.58 1.82
C LYS A 150 -4.76 21.84 2.24
N HIS A 151 -3.87 20.87 2.04
CA HIS A 151 -2.51 20.88 2.59
C HIS A 151 -1.42 21.15 1.55
N PHE A 152 -1.78 21.15 0.26
CA PHE A 152 -0.82 21.37 -0.83
C PHE A 152 -0.39 22.82 -0.91
N VAL A 153 0.92 23.04 -1.07
CA VAL A 153 1.53 24.35 -1.32
C VAL A 153 2.30 24.28 -2.63
N SER A 154 2.02 25.18 -3.56
CA SER A 154 2.71 25.23 -4.85
C SER A 154 4.19 25.58 -4.71
N ASP A 155 5.00 25.22 -5.70
CA ASP A 155 6.44 25.52 -5.69
C ASP A 155 6.69 27.05 -5.65
N GLU A 156 5.82 27.85 -6.28
CA GLU A 156 5.89 29.31 -6.25
C GLU A 156 5.63 29.87 -4.84
N GLU A 157 4.63 29.35 -4.15
CA GLU A 157 4.31 29.75 -2.78
C GLU A 157 5.38 29.30 -1.77
N LEU A 158 5.99 28.14 -1.98
CA LEU A 158 7.11 27.66 -1.16
C LEU A 158 8.31 28.62 -1.26
N ILE A 159 8.64 29.07 -2.47
CA ILE A 159 9.70 30.05 -2.69
C ILE A 159 9.35 31.37 -1.99
N CYS A 160 8.14 31.89 -2.14
CA CYS A 160 7.71 33.10 -1.45
C CYS A 160 7.80 33.00 0.07
N ARG A 161 7.42 31.87 0.68
CA ARG A 161 7.53 31.65 2.12
C ARG A 161 8.98 31.68 2.63
N GLN A 162 9.93 31.14 1.84
CA GLN A 162 11.36 31.18 2.18
C GLN A 162 11.93 32.60 2.20
N PHE A 163 11.51 33.45 1.26
CA PHE A 163 11.96 34.86 1.21
C PHE A 163 11.33 35.75 2.29
N THR A 164 10.18 35.36 2.84
CA THR A 164 9.50 36.14 3.88
C THR A 164 10.06 35.83 5.30
N GLN A 165 10.80 34.74 5.47
CA GLN A 165 11.42 34.33 6.75
C GLN A 165 12.88 34.78 6.89
N MET A 166 13.45 35.44 5.90
CA MET A 166 14.80 36.08 5.93
C MET A 166 14.68 37.56 6.25
#